data_37bb2f4ddaa6fdc4adb42c8aa34a7870
#
_entry.id   37bb2f4ddaa6fdc4adb42c8aa34a7870
#
_cell.length_a   1.000
_cell.length_b   1.000
_cell.length_c   1.000
_cell.angle_alpha   90.00
_cell.angle_beta   90.00
_cell.angle_gamma   90.00
#
_symmetry.space_group_name_H-M   'P 1'
#
loop_
_entity.id
_entity.type
_entity.pdbx_description
1 polymer ?
#
loop_
_entity_poly.entity_id
_entity_poly.type
_entity_poly.pdbx_seq_one_letter_code
_entity_poly.pdbx_strand_id
1 'polypeptide(L)'
;VLSAMRTQLRGTVKFIFQPAEEGGGGAKAMIKDGVLENPRVDILLGMHLLFNPAGTLAFKRGYALTASDSFTLTITGKGGHGAKPHETNDVVPTACKAVENLHQIVSRKINPQRMAILSVGSIQSGTASNVLPETATIRGTVRTLETDVQEQMIAGVRAAAQSACDFTGAEFNLDYRIMEPAVHNDDAVMAHITDVFRQMLGEDSVIELALIHI
;
A
#
# COMPACT_ATOMS: atom_id res chain seq x y z
N VAL A 1 1.10 -13.76 32.48
CA VAL A 1 1.47 -15.15 32.15
C VAL A 1 2.98 -15.27 32.04
N LEU A 2 3.66 -14.64 31.08
CA LEU A 2 5.12 -14.79 30.85
C LEU A 2 5.97 -14.37 32.05
N SER A 3 5.59 -13.34 32.79
CA SER A 3 6.29 -12.94 34.03
C SER A 3 6.30 -14.06 35.09
N ALA A 4 5.19 -14.78 35.22
CA ALA A 4 5.11 -15.93 36.13
C ALA A 4 5.93 -17.15 35.67
N MET A 5 6.24 -17.23 34.38
CA MET A 5 7.02 -18.31 33.76
C MET A 5 8.49 -17.95 33.54
N ARG A 6 8.96 -16.84 34.10
CA ARG A 6 10.30 -16.28 33.81
C ARG A 6 11.43 -17.31 33.98
N THR A 7 11.36 -18.14 35.00
CA THR A 7 12.38 -19.18 35.29
C THR A 7 12.34 -20.38 34.34
N GLN A 8 11.26 -20.53 33.55
CA GLN A 8 11.07 -21.58 32.58
C GLN A 8 11.41 -21.15 31.14
N LEU A 9 11.55 -19.84 30.90
CA LEU A 9 11.88 -19.29 29.59
C LEU A 9 13.34 -19.60 29.23
N ARG A 10 13.53 -20.13 28.04
CA ARG A 10 14.86 -20.38 27.44
C ARG A 10 15.17 -19.26 26.43
N GLY A 11 15.55 -18.10 26.95
CA GLY A 11 15.84 -16.94 26.13
C GLY A 11 15.24 -15.66 26.68
N THR A 12 15.18 -14.63 25.86
CA THR A 12 14.68 -13.30 26.21
C THR A 12 13.41 -12.99 25.44
N VAL A 13 12.41 -12.51 26.13
CA VAL A 13 11.19 -11.95 25.50
C VAL A 13 11.19 -10.44 25.68
N LYS A 14 11.23 -9.72 24.56
CA LYS A 14 11.14 -8.26 24.51
C LYS A 14 9.74 -7.84 24.09
N PHE A 15 9.06 -7.09 24.95
CA PHE A 15 7.74 -6.53 24.63
C PHE A 15 7.93 -5.18 23.92
N ILE A 16 7.31 -5.04 22.76
CA ILE A 16 7.35 -3.84 21.94
C ILE A 16 5.94 -3.25 21.87
N PHE A 17 5.78 -2.02 22.35
CA PHE A 17 4.52 -1.28 22.31
C PHE A 17 4.62 -0.16 21.28
N GLN A 18 4.09 -0.41 20.09
CA GLN A 18 4.19 0.51 18.95
C GLN A 18 3.18 1.66 19.09
N PRO A 19 3.61 2.92 19.08
CA PRO A 19 2.72 4.08 18.95
C PRO A 19 2.38 4.32 17.48
N ALA A 20 1.31 5.09 17.22
CA ALA A 20 0.96 5.61 15.90
C ALA A 20 0.93 4.54 14.78
N GLU A 21 0.27 3.41 15.05
CA GLU A 21 0.12 2.31 14.10
C GLU A 21 -0.72 2.74 12.90
N GLU A 22 -1.81 3.51 13.11
CA GLU A 22 -2.72 3.97 12.08
C GLU A 22 -2.16 5.16 11.28
N GLY A 23 -1.07 4.91 10.49
CA GLY A 23 -0.52 5.88 9.54
C GLY A 23 0.49 6.89 10.09
N GLY A 24 0.86 6.80 11.38
CA GLY A 24 1.83 7.71 11.99
C GLY A 24 3.30 7.29 11.86
N GLY A 25 3.59 6.11 11.27
CA GLY A 25 4.96 5.63 11.04
C GLY A 25 5.73 5.26 12.31
N GLY A 26 5.03 4.91 13.40
CA GLY A 26 5.64 4.61 14.70
C GLY A 26 6.62 3.44 14.64
N ALA A 27 6.34 2.38 13.88
CA ALA A 27 7.27 1.26 13.69
C ALA A 27 8.61 1.71 13.10
N LYS A 28 8.59 2.55 12.05
CA LYS A 28 9.80 3.09 11.42
C LYS A 28 10.64 3.92 12.39
N ALA A 29 9.96 4.75 13.22
CA ALA A 29 10.63 5.54 14.27
C ALA A 29 11.29 4.64 15.31
N MET A 30 10.57 3.63 15.83
CA MET A 30 11.12 2.69 16.82
C MET A 30 12.29 1.87 16.28
N ILE A 31 12.23 1.44 15.01
CA ILE A 31 13.34 0.72 14.35
C ILE A 31 14.57 1.63 14.27
N LYS A 32 14.38 2.88 13.84
CA LYS A 32 15.45 3.89 13.79
C LYS A 32 16.07 4.14 15.16
N ASP A 33 15.28 4.09 16.22
CA ASP A 33 15.72 4.25 17.62
C ASP A 33 16.32 2.96 18.20
N GLY A 34 16.47 1.90 17.39
CA GLY A 34 17.14 0.66 17.77
C GLY A 34 16.28 -0.30 18.60
N VAL A 35 14.95 -0.29 18.43
CA VAL A 35 14.05 -1.18 19.17
C VAL A 35 14.35 -2.66 18.95
N LEU A 36 14.97 -3.03 17.84
CA LEU A 36 15.33 -4.42 17.52
C LEU A 36 16.73 -4.80 18.03
N GLU A 37 17.45 -3.84 18.64
CA GLU A 37 18.77 -4.02 19.24
C GLU A 37 18.66 -4.02 20.78
N ASN A 38 19.69 -4.46 21.46
CA ASN A 38 19.89 -4.43 22.91
C ASN A 38 18.66 -4.80 23.79
N PRO A 39 18.24 -6.08 23.88
CA PRO A 39 18.82 -7.22 23.20
C PRO A 39 18.38 -7.27 21.74
N ARG A 40 19.23 -7.85 20.88
CA ARG A 40 18.88 -8.10 19.47
C ARG A 40 17.67 -9.01 19.40
N VAL A 41 16.76 -8.69 18.49
CA VAL A 41 15.56 -9.49 18.22
C VAL A 41 15.85 -10.46 17.09
N ASP A 42 15.76 -11.76 17.36
CA ASP A 42 15.95 -12.81 16.36
C ASP A 42 14.63 -13.16 15.64
N ILE A 43 13.51 -13.09 16.34
CA ILE A 43 12.16 -13.35 15.81
C ILE A 43 11.23 -12.26 16.33
N LEU A 44 10.48 -11.61 15.41
CA LEU A 44 9.44 -10.65 15.74
C LEU A 44 8.07 -11.28 15.45
N LEU A 45 7.18 -11.22 16.43
CA LEU A 45 5.80 -11.71 16.30
C LEU A 45 4.83 -10.56 16.48
N GLY A 46 3.82 -10.51 15.61
CA GLY A 46 2.70 -9.59 15.72
C GLY A 46 1.39 -10.32 15.46
N MET A 47 0.31 -9.84 16.07
CA MET A 47 -1.04 -10.33 15.83
C MET A 47 -1.98 -9.15 15.59
N HIS A 48 -2.94 -9.35 14.70
CA HIS A 48 -4.00 -8.39 14.40
C HIS A 48 -5.37 -9.04 14.62
N LEU A 49 -6.35 -8.27 15.10
CA LEU A 49 -7.73 -8.74 15.17
C LEU A 49 -8.35 -8.66 13.78
N LEU A 50 -8.91 -9.77 13.32
CA LEU A 50 -9.64 -9.89 12.06
C LEU A 50 -11.07 -10.34 12.31
N PHE A 51 -11.94 -10.25 11.29
CA PHE A 51 -13.35 -10.67 11.35
C PHE A 51 -13.49 -12.21 11.21
N ASN A 52 -12.75 -12.95 12.03
CA ASN A 52 -12.83 -14.40 12.11
C ASN A 52 -13.65 -14.83 13.34
N PRO A 53 -14.20 -16.05 13.37
CA PRO A 53 -14.86 -16.58 14.56
C PRO A 53 -13.95 -16.52 15.79
N ALA A 54 -14.53 -16.19 16.95
CA ALA A 54 -13.79 -16.18 18.21
C ALA A 54 -13.20 -17.56 18.51
N GLY A 55 -11.96 -17.59 18.99
CA GLY A 55 -11.23 -18.82 19.27
C GLY A 55 -10.49 -19.40 18.05
N THR A 56 -10.52 -18.74 16.91
CA THR A 56 -9.73 -19.13 15.75
C THR A 56 -8.49 -18.26 15.59
N LEU A 57 -7.43 -18.81 14.99
CA LEU A 57 -6.23 -18.10 14.56
C LEU A 57 -6.10 -18.24 13.03
N ALA A 58 -6.03 -17.11 12.35
CA ALA A 58 -5.74 -17.09 10.93
C ALA A 58 -4.28 -16.70 10.70
N PHE A 59 -3.63 -17.34 9.74
CA PHE A 59 -2.25 -17.05 9.35
C PHE A 59 -2.06 -17.17 7.84
N LYS A 60 -0.94 -16.65 7.35
CA LYS A 60 -0.51 -16.82 5.96
C LYS A 60 1.00 -16.93 5.91
N ARG A 61 1.50 -17.89 5.13
CA ARG A 61 2.93 -18.03 4.79
C ARG A 61 3.30 -17.06 3.67
N GLY A 62 4.56 -16.65 3.66
CA GLY A 62 5.03 -15.68 2.68
C GLY A 62 4.32 -14.32 2.83
N TYR A 63 3.91 -13.73 1.74
CA TYR A 63 3.22 -12.42 1.78
C TYR A 63 1.83 -12.51 2.42
N ALA A 64 1.66 -11.89 3.57
CA ALA A 64 0.42 -11.86 4.34
C ALA A 64 -0.40 -10.59 4.08
N LEU A 65 0.23 -9.43 3.97
CA LEU A 65 -0.42 -8.14 3.69
C LEU A 65 0.31 -7.42 2.56
N THR A 66 -0.43 -6.67 1.76
CA THR A 66 0.13 -5.85 0.68
C THR A 66 0.82 -4.61 1.21
N ALA A 67 1.79 -4.10 0.46
CA ALA A 67 2.21 -2.72 0.61
C ALA A 67 1.03 -1.78 0.33
N SER A 68 1.02 -0.66 1.04
CA SER A 68 -0.01 0.37 0.92
C SER A 68 0.63 1.67 0.49
N ASP A 69 0.33 2.11 -0.73
CA ASP A 69 0.80 3.39 -1.25
C ASP A 69 -0.38 4.28 -1.62
N SER A 70 -0.15 5.56 -1.64
CA SER A 70 -1.09 6.56 -2.15
C SER A 70 -0.41 7.54 -3.08
N PHE A 71 -1.19 8.12 -3.98
CA PHE A 71 -0.68 9.21 -4.82
C PHE A 71 -1.69 10.33 -4.98
N THR A 72 -1.16 11.54 -5.14
CA THR A 72 -1.90 12.71 -5.61
C THR A 72 -1.19 13.23 -6.86
N LEU A 73 -1.89 13.19 -7.98
CA LEU A 73 -1.43 13.75 -9.26
C LEU A 73 -2.19 15.06 -9.50
N THR A 74 -1.48 16.16 -9.52
CA THR A 74 -2.02 17.48 -9.87
C THR A 74 -1.55 17.84 -11.27
N ILE A 75 -2.48 18.05 -12.18
CA ILE A 75 -2.22 18.49 -13.55
C ILE A 75 -2.52 19.98 -13.60
N THR A 76 -1.61 20.77 -14.16
CA THR A 76 -1.72 22.21 -14.29
C THR A 76 -1.60 22.62 -15.77
N GLY A 77 -2.51 23.46 -16.21
CA GLY A 77 -2.52 23.99 -17.57
C GLY A 77 -3.00 25.44 -17.62
N LYS A 78 -3.08 25.97 -18.81
CA LYS A 78 -3.66 27.31 -19.04
C LYS A 78 -5.17 27.15 -19.22
N GLY A 79 -5.94 27.67 -18.28
CA GLY A 79 -7.40 27.77 -18.37
C GLY A 79 -7.88 28.87 -19.33
N GLY A 80 -9.19 28.95 -19.50
CA GLY A 80 -9.77 29.99 -20.39
C GLY A 80 -11.26 29.82 -20.61
N HIS A 81 -11.77 30.61 -21.59
CA HIS A 81 -13.18 30.58 -21.97
C HIS A 81 -13.52 29.29 -22.75
N GLY A 82 -14.60 28.60 -22.40
CA GLY A 82 -14.98 27.33 -23.03
C GLY A 82 -15.22 27.36 -24.54
N ALA A 83 -15.51 28.54 -25.12
CA ALA A 83 -15.62 28.74 -26.58
C ALA A 83 -14.27 28.93 -27.29
N LYS A 84 -13.16 28.98 -26.55
CA LYS A 84 -11.80 29.20 -27.08
C LYS A 84 -10.81 28.15 -26.56
N PRO A 85 -11.08 26.84 -26.73
CA PRO A 85 -10.22 25.77 -26.20
C PRO A 85 -8.81 25.79 -26.84
N HIS A 86 -8.67 26.28 -28.05
CA HIS A 86 -7.38 26.40 -28.75
C HIS A 86 -6.39 27.39 -28.12
N GLU A 87 -6.85 28.25 -27.21
CA GLU A 87 -6.01 29.21 -26.44
C GLU A 87 -5.55 28.63 -25.08
N THR A 88 -5.88 27.35 -24.77
CA THR A 88 -5.71 26.72 -23.46
C THR A 88 -4.89 25.42 -23.52
N ASN A 89 -4.41 24.97 -22.35
CA ASN A 89 -3.95 23.59 -22.13
C ASN A 89 -5.00 22.89 -21.27
N ASP A 90 -6.05 22.35 -21.92
CA ASP A 90 -7.23 21.85 -21.23
C ASP A 90 -6.90 20.65 -20.32
N VAL A 91 -6.98 20.86 -19.00
CA VAL A 91 -6.62 19.86 -17.99
C VAL A 91 -7.69 18.81 -17.76
N VAL A 92 -8.94 19.04 -18.18
CA VAL A 92 -10.04 18.08 -18.00
C VAL A 92 -9.84 16.84 -18.88
N PRO A 93 -9.75 16.95 -20.22
CA PRO A 93 -9.43 15.81 -21.06
C PRO A 93 -8.04 15.20 -20.77
N THR A 94 -7.06 16.03 -20.36
CA THR A 94 -5.74 15.54 -19.92
C THR A 94 -5.87 14.64 -18.70
N ALA A 95 -6.67 15.01 -17.70
CA ALA A 95 -6.92 14.19 -16.51
C ALA A 95 -7.66 12.89 -16.85
N CYS A 96 -8.67 12.94 -17.73
CA CYS A 96 -9.35 11.72 -18.21
C CYS A 96 -8.35 10.78 -18.88
N LYS A 97 -7.46 11.29 -19.75
CA LYS A 97 -6.42 10.50 -20.39
C LYS A 97 -5.41 9.92 -19.43
N ALA A 98 -5.01 10.69 -18.42
CA ALA A 98 -4.15 10.20 -17.35
C ALA A 98 -4.80 9.03 -16.60
N VAL A 99 -6.09 9.10 -16.26
CA VAL A 99 -6.84 8.00 -15.60
C VAL A 99 -6.88 6.76 -16.49
N GLU A 100 -7.17 6.87 -17.78
CA GLU A 100 -7.13 5.74 -18.70
C GLU A 100 -5.74 5.08 -18.74
N ASN A 101 -4.68 5.87 -18.84
CA ASN A 101 -3.31 5.39 -18.83
C ASN A 101 -2.95 4.70 -17.51
N LEU A 102 -3.37 5.25 -16.36
CA LEU A 102 -3.16 4.66 -15.04
C LEU A 102 -3.76 3.25 -14.95
N HIS A 103 -5.00 3.07 -15.41
CA HIS A 103 -5.66 1.75 -15.39
C HIS A 103 -5.00 0.73 -16.34
N GLN A 104 -4.26 1.16 -17.35
CA GLN A 104 -3.51 0.26 -18.23
C GLN A 104 -2.22 -0.28 -17.61
N ILE A 105 -1.66 0.35 -16.56
CA ILE A 105 -0.39 -0.06 -15.97
C ILE A 105 -0.47 -1.52 -15.52
N VAL A 106 -1.44 -1.86 -14.68
CA VAL A 106 -1.57 -3.22 -14.13
C VAL A 106 -1.78 -4.23 -15.24
N SER A 107 -2.67 -3.94 -16.19
CA SER A 107 -3.05 -4.89 -17.24
C SER A 107 -2.03 -5.04 -18.37
N ARG A 108 -1.10 -4.10 -18.56
CA ARG A 108 -0.19 -4.04 -19.73
C ARG A 108 1.29 -3.94 -19.37
N LYS A 109 1.65 -3.61 -18.13
CA LYS A 109 3.04 -3.40 -17.73
C LYS A 109 3.48 -4.35 -16.62
N ILE A 110 2.53 -4.86 -15.81
CA ILE A 110 2.84 -5.80 -14.73
C ILE A 110 2.60 -7.23 -15.21
N ASN A 111 3.51 -8.13 -14.86
CA ASN A 111 3.34 -9.56 -15.13
C ASN A 111 2.05 -10.06 -14.46
N PRO A 112 1.12 -10.70 -15.19
CA PRO A 112 -0.17 -11.14 -14.65
C PRO A 112 -0.07 -12.18 -13.52
N GLN A 113 1.08 -12.80 -13.32
CA GLN A 113 1.34 -13.69 -12.19
C GLN A 113 1.77 -12.94 -10.91
N ARG A 114 1.96 -11.63 -11.00
CA ARG A 114 2.39 -10.79 -9.88
C ARG A 114 1.28 -9.86 -9.45
N MET A 115 1.15 -9.68 -8.15
CA MET A 115 0.06 -8.92 -7.57
C MET A 115 0.33 -7.42 -7.61
N ALA A 116 -0.56 -6.69 -8.29
CA ALA A 116 -0.64 -5.24 -8.26
C ALA A 116 -2.08 -4.78 -8.40
N ILE A 117 -2.47 -3.78 -7.61
CA ILE A 117 -3.76 -3.09 -7.73
C ILE A 117 -3.48 -1.61 -7.83
N LEU A 118 -4.17 -0.92 -8.73
CA LEU A 118 -4.23 0.53 -8.79
C LEU A 118 -5.69 0.95 -8.83
N SER A 119 -6.07 1.84 -7.93
CA SER A 119 -7.42 2.40 -7.88
C SER A 119 -7.34 3.92 -7.88
N VAL A 120 -8.11 4.56 -8.75
CA VAL A 120 -8.37 6.00 -8.73
C VAL A 120 -9.64 6.23 -7.93
N GLY A 121 -9.52 6.84 -6.76
CA GLY A 121 -10.65 7.07 -5.85
C GLY A 121 -11.26 8.46 -6.01
N SER A 122 -10.56 9.42 -6.63
CA SER A 122 -11.04 10.79 -6.81
C SER A 122 -10.45 11.44 -8.04
N ILE A 123 -11.29 12.19 -8.76
CA ILE A 123 -10.90 13.12 -9.81
C ILE A 123 -11.70 14.41 -9.61
N GLN A 124 -11.03 15.56 -9.59
CA GLN A 124 -11.64 16.87 -9.34
C GLN A 124 -11.06 17.92 -10.26
N SER A 125 -11.92 18.65 -10.97
CA SER A 125 -11.54 19.78 -11.82
C SER A 125 -12.75 20.65 -12.13
N GLY A 126 -12.51 21.97 -12.25
CA GLY A 126 -13.51 22.94 -12.68
C GLY A 126 -14.69 23.13 -11.73
N THR A 127 -15.43 24.23 -11.92
CA THR A 127 -16.62 24.59 -11.16
C THR A 127 -17.74 25.17 -12.03
N ALA A 128 -17.45 25.51 -13.30
CA ALA A 128 -18.38 26.13 -14.22
C ALA A 128 -18.30 25.47 -15.60
N SER A 129 -19.42 25.36 -16.29
CA SER A 129 -19.54 24.66 -17.58
C SER A 129 -18.92 25.43 -18.76
N ASN A 130 -18.71 26.73 -18.64
CA ASN A 130 -18.22 27.61 -19.70
C ASN A 130 -16.80 28.15 -19.44
N VAL A 131 -16.12 27.64 -18.40
CA VAL A 131 -14.76 28.03 -18.03
C VAL A 131 -13.89 26.77 -17.97
N LEU A 132 -12.84 26.73 -18.78
CA LEU A 132 -11.84 25.66 -18.74
C LEU A 132 -10.90 25.90 -17.54
N PRO A 133 -10.78 24.95 -16.62
CA PRO A 133 -10.00 25.13 -15.39
C PRO A 133 -8.50 25.08 -15.63
N GLU A 134 -7.73 25.64 -14.70
CA GLU A 134 -6.26 25.62 -14.72
C GLU A 134 -5.69 24.37 -14.04
N THR A 135 -6.50 23.66 -13.23
CA THR A 135 -6.01 22.51 -12.47
C THR A 135 -6.99 21.35 -12.48
N ALA A 136 -6.44 20.15 -12.49
CA ALA A 136 -7.16 18.91 -12.21
C ALA A 136 -6.36 18.09 -11.19
N THR A 137 -7.04 17.48 -10.23
CA THR A 137 -6.42 16.64 -9.20
C THR A 137 -6.99 15.23 -9.24
N ILE A 138 -6.12 14.24 -9.32
CA ILE A 138 -6.43 12.81 -9.29
C ILE A 138 -5.79 12.23 -8.04
N ARG A 139 -6.56 11.45 -7.25
CA ARG A 139 -6.05 10.72 -6.08
C ARG A 139 -6.34 9.26 -6.21
N GLY A 140 -5.35 8.45 -5.84
CA GLY A 140 -5.48 7.00 -5.92
C GLY A 140 -4.60 6.28 -4.92
N THR A 141 -4.75 4.96 -4.92
CA THR A 141 -3.96 4.04 -4.10
C THR A 141 -3.34 2.96 -4.96
N VAL A 142 -2.20 2.45 -4.51
CA VAL A 142 -1.52 1.30 -5.12
C VAL A 142 -1.29 0.23 -4.05
N ARG A 143 -1.48 -1.03 -4.41
CA ARG A 143 -1.20 -2.19 -3.57
C ARG A 143 -0.29 -3.15 -4.33
N THR A 144 0.77 -3.60 -3.70
CA THR A 144 1.73 -4.56 -4.27
C THR A 144 2.23 -5.51 -3.18
N LEU A 145 2.81 -6.63 -3.57
CA LEU A 145 3.48 -7.54 -2.64
C LEU A 145 4.99 -7.38 -2.72
N GLU A 146 5.54 -7.32 -3.92
CA GLU A 146 6.98 -7.31 -4.12
C GLU A 146 7.50 -5.90 -4.41
N THR A 147 8.70 -5.60 -3.91
CA THR A 147 9.32 -4.26 -4.01
C THR A 147 9.57 -3.84 -5.46
N ASP A 148 10.02 -4.76 -6.31
CA ASP A 148 10.29 -4.44 -7.72
C ASP A 148 9.00 -4.16 -8.51
N VAL A 149 7.86 -4.78 -8.13
CA VAL A 149 6.54 -4.45 -8.68
C VAL A 149 6.10 -3.07 -8.21
N GLN A 150 6.36 -2.73 -6.93
CA GLN A 150 6.09 -1.39 -6.40
C GLN A 150 6.87 -0.32 -7.18
N GLU A 151 8.16 -0.54 -7.44
CA GLU A 151 8.98 0.36 -8.25
C GLU A 151 8.44 0.51 -9.68
N GLN A 152 8.01 -0.59 -10.31
CA GLN A 152 7.37 -0.56 -11.63
C GLN A 152 6.06 0.24 -11.61
N MET A 153 5.25 0.12 -10.54
CA MET A 153 4.03 0.88 -10.38
C MET A 153 4.31 2.39 -10.23
N ILE A 154 5.31 2.77 -9.42
CA ILE A 154 5.72 4.18 -9.27
C ILE A 154 6.15 4.78 -10.62
N ALA A 155 7.01 4.07 -11.34
CA ALA A 155 7.46 4.50 -12.66
C ALA A 155 6.29 4.56 -13.67
N GLY A 156 5.38 3.60 -13.61
CA GLY A 156 4.18 3.53 -14.44
C GLY A 156 3.24 4.72 -14.21
N VAL A 157 2.98 5.08 -12.95
CA VAL A 157 2.13 6.25 -12.59
C VAL A 157 2.73 7.54 -13.16
N ARG A 158 4.05 7.73 -13.01
CA ARG A 158 4.75 8.89 -13.58
C ARG A 158 4.67 8.93 -15.10
N ALA A 159 4.91 7.81 -15.77
CA ALA A 159 4.86 7.71 -17.21
C ALA A 159 3.43 7.93 -17.76
N ALA A 160 2.40 7.46 -17.06
CA ALA A 160 1.01 7.67 -17.42
C ALA A 160 0.63 9.17 -17.40
N ALA A 161 1.07 9.88 -16.35
CA ALA A 161 0.88 11.31 -16.21
C ALA A 161 1.62 12.10 -17.29
N GLN A 162 2.91 11.79 -17.51
CA GLN A 162 3.75 12.44 -18.52
C GLN A 162 3.13 12.33 -19.91
N SER A 163 2.76 11.11 -20.32
CA SER A 163 2.17 10.86 -21.64
C SER A 163 0.85 11.62 -21.86
N ALA A 164 0.04 11.80 -20.83
CA ALA A 164 -1.19 12.57 -20.92
C ALA A 164 -0.90 14.06 -21.07
N CYS A 165 0.06 14.59 -20.33
CA CYS A 165 0.45 16.01 -20.34
C CYS A 165 1.18 16.41 -21.62
N ASP A 166 2.04 15.54 -22.16
CA ASP A 166 2.79 15.81 -23.39
C ASP A 166 1.87 16.13 -24.58
N PHE A 167 0.71 15.49 -24.65
CA PHE A 167 -0.24 15.71 -25.75
C PHE A 167 -0.88 17.12 -25.70
N THR A 168 -1.15 17.63 -24.50
CA THR A 168 -1.85 18.91 -24.32
C THR A 168 -0.92 20.07 -23.97
N GLY A 169 0.35 19.80 -23.69
CA GLY A 169 1.32 20.76 -23.19
C GLY A 169 1.02 21.23 -21.75
N ALA A 170 0.22 20.46 -21.00
CA ALA A 170 0.02 20.68 -19.57
C ALA A 170 1.24 20.17 -18.78
N GLU A 171 1.36 20.64 -17.53
CA GLU A 171 2.38 20.16 -16.59
C GLU A 171 1.75 19.29 -15.51
N PHE A 172 2.55 18.49 -14.80
CA PHE A 172 2.06 17.75 -13.66
C PHE A 172 3.03 17.75 -12.47
N ASN A 173 2.47 17.63 -11.30
CA ASN A 173 3.17 17.31 -10.07
C ASN A 173 2.61 16.00 -9.50
N LEU A 174 3.49 15.05 -9.16
CA LEU A 174 3.15 13.76 -8.57
C LEU A 174 3.70 13.68 -7.13
N ASP A 175 2.81 13.74 -6.14
CA ASP A 175 3.09 13.37 -4.75
C ASP A 175 2.74 11.89 -4.58
N TYR A 176 3.76 11.01 -4.63
CA TYR A 176 3.62 9.56 -4.40
C TYR A 176 4.19 9.22 -3.03
N ARG A 177 3.39 8.54 -2.21
CA ARG A 177 3.73 8.22 -0.82
C ARG A 177 3.73 6.71 -0.62
N ILE A 178 4.90 6.18 -0.30
CA ILE A 178 5.06 4.82 0.22
C ILE A 178 4.70 4.88 1.70
N MET A 179 3.55 4.30 2.06
CA MET A 179 3.05 4.34 3.44
C MET A 179 3.56 3.14 4.23
N GLU A 180 3.06 1.96 3.93
CA GLU A 180 3.43 0.73 4.65
C GLU A 180 3.99 -0.32 3.69
N PRO A 181 5.08 -1.03 4.07
CA PRO A 181 5.61 -2.12 3.27
C PRO A 181 4.68 -3.34 3.31
N ALA A 182 4.83 -4.24 2.35
CA ALA A 182 4.19 -5.56 2.41
C ALA A 182 4.72 -6.35 3.61
N VAL A 183 3.83 -7.12 4.24
CA VAL A 183 4.21 -8.04 5.32
C VAL A 183 4.55 -9.39 4.70
N HIS A 184 5.78 -9.82 4.88
CA HIS A 184 6.25 -11.14 4.48
C HIS A 184 6.61 -11.95 5.73
N ASN A 185 5.90 -13.05 5.94
CA ASN A 185 6.14 -13.97 7.05
C ASN A 185 7.20 -15.00 6.65
N ASP A 186 8.15 -15.26 7.55
CA ASP A 186 9.15 -16.31 7.38
C ASP A 186 8.47 -17.68 7.46
N ASP A 187 8.72 -18.55 6.47
CA ASP A 187 8.04 -19.86 6.35
C ASP A 187 8.42 -20.81 7.50
N ALA A 188 9.67 -20.78 7.97
CA ALA A 188 10.11 -21.67 9.05
C ALA A 188 9.53 -21.22 10.40
N VAL A 189 9.51 -19.92 10.66
CA VAL A 189 8.87 -19.35 11.86
C VAL A 189 7.37 -19.65 11.84
N MET A 190 6.71 -19.46 10.70
CA MET A 190 5.28 -19.73 10.57
C MET A 190 4.95 -21.20 10.75
N ALA A 191 5.75 -22.13 10.22
CA ALA A 191 5.54 -23.56 10.44
C ALA A 191 5.58 -23.89 11.94
N HIS A 192 6.60 -23.38 12.65
CA HIS A 192 6.73 -23.62 14.08
C HIS A 192 5.56 -23.03 14.89
N ILE A 193 5.18 -21.81 14.61
CA ILE A 193 4.10 -21.12 15.32
C ILE A 193 2.76 -21.82 15.09
N THR A 194 2.47 -22.21 13.85
CA THR A 194 1.20 -22.88 13.52
C THR A 194 1.08 -24.24 14.17
N ASP A 195 2.17 -25.00 14.28
CA ASP A 195 2.19 -26.28 15.01
C ASP A 195 1.88 -26.08 16.50
N VAL A 196 2.46 -25.07 17.13
CA VAL A 196 2.16 -24.74 18.52
C VAL A 196 0.68 -24.35 18.70
N PHE A 197 0.15 -23.51 17.82
CA PHE A 197 -1.26 -23.10 17.91
C PHE A 197 -2.23 -24.26 17.65
N ARG A 198 -1.92 -25.16 16.71
CA ARG A 198 -2.73 -26.37 16.48
C ARG A 198 -2.77 -27.28 17.72
N GLN A 199 -1.64 -27.44 18.39
CA GLN A 199 -1.59 -28.19 19.64
C GLN A 199 -2.41 -27.54 20.75
N MET A 200 -2.50 -26.21 20.79
CA MET A 200 -3.22 -25.46 21.82
C MET A 200 -4.71 -25.33 21.55
N LEU A 201 -5.10 -25.12 20.30
CA LEU A 201 -6.47 -24.75 19.90
C LEU A 201 -7.21 -25.85 19.12
N GLY A 202 -6.49 -26.87 18.64
CA GLY A 202 -7.01 -27.88 17.71
C GLY A 202 -6.83 -27.48 16.24
N GLU A 203 -6.77 -28.46 15.36
CA GLU A 203 -6.54 -28.29 13.91
C GLU A 203 -7.56 -27.35 13.26
N ASP A 204 -8.85 -27.50 13.58
CA ASP A 204 -9.94 -26.74 12.97
C ASP A 204 -9.96 -25.26 13.36
N SER A 205 -9.23 -24.90 14.41
CA SER A 205 -9.16 -23.51 14.90
C SER A 205 -8.01 -22.72 14.29
N VAL A 206 -7.12 -23.35 13.51
CA VAL A 206 -5.94 -22.72 12.91
C VAL A 206 -6.09 -22.70 11.39
N ILE A 207 -6.40 -21.53 10.83
CA ILE A 207 -6.85 -21.36 9.44
C ILE A 207 -5.72 -20.73 8.61
N GLU A 208 -5.30 -21.40 7.53
CA GLU A 208 -4.40 -20.77 6.55
C GLU A 208 -5.20 -19.94 5.55
N LEU A 209 -4.91 -18.64 5.48
CA LEU A 209 -5.58 -17.73 4.59
C LEU A 209 -5.02 -17.82 3.17
N ALA A 210 -5.89 -17.84 2.17
CA ALA A 210 -5.52 -17.58 0.78
C ALA A 210 -5.43 -16.08 0.50
N LEU A 211 -4.71 -15.67 -0.56
CA LEU A 211 -4.61 -14.26 -0.98
C LEU A 211 -5.97 -13.58 -1.22
N ILE A 212 -6.97 -14.36 -1.60
CA ILE A 212 -8.33 -13.87 -1.85
C ILE A 212 -9.07 -13.43 -0.57
N HIS A 213 -8.55 -13.77 0.60
CA HIS A 213 -9.17 -13.43 1.89
C HIS A 213 -8.54 -12.20 2.56
N ILE A 214 -7.62 -11.50 1.86
CA ILE A 214 -6.87 -10.37 2.41
C ILE A 214 -7.20 -9.08 1.65
#